data_c2c35b8e6b1aa5bdc5cab78e2b58aa1d
#
_entry.id   c2c35b8e6b1aa5bdc5cab78e2b58aa1d
#
_cell.length_a   1.000
_cell.length_b   1.000
_cell.length_c   1.000
_cell.angle_alpha   90.00
_cell.angle_beta   90.00
_cell.angle_gamma   90.00
#
_symmetry.space_group_name_H-M   'P 1'
#
loop_
_entity.id
_entity.type
_entity.pdbx_description
1 polymer ?
#
loop_
_entity_poly.entity_id
_entity_poly.type
_entity_poly.pdbx_seq_one_letter_code
_entity_poly.pdbx_strand_id
1 'polypeptide(L)'
;MRTLGIDPAIRSTGYAILEGDHSSARALDYGVITIPPRIPQSGALEAICTHTRNLIEKWKPDEVAIEGIIYVQSHRTAISMGAARAAPLIAAAQFGLTVYEYSPKKVKKAIVGKGTADKNQVAFMIRALLGLSETPPSDAADAMAIALAHLQASDPRRATILDRRKV
;
A
#
# COMPACT_ATOMS: atom_id res chain seq x y z
N MET A 1 -0.33 -14.13 8.74
CA MET A 1 -1.03 -12.84 8.82
C MET A 1 -1.43 -12.38 7.43
N ARG A 2 -2.62 -11.83 7.29
CA ARG A 2 -3.10 -11.25 6.02
C ARG A 2 -3.07 -9.74 6.09
N THR A 3 -2.42 -9.09 5.13
CA THR A 3 -2.21 -7.64 5.12
C THR A 3 -2.80 -7.02 3.87
N LEU A 4 -3.56 -5.94 4.03
CA LEU A 4 -3.97 -5.06 2.94
C LEU A 4 -2.97 -3.92 2.81
N GLY A 5 -2.21 -3.89 1.71
CA GLY A 5 -1.32 -2.79 1.35
C GLY A 5 -2.02 -1.79 0.44
N ILE A 6 -1.81 -0.50 0.67
CA ILE A 6 -2.43 0.58 -0.11
C ILE A 6 -1.40 1.66 -0.45
N ASP A 7 -1.33 2.00 -1.74
CA ASP A 7 -0.63 3.19 -2.26
C ASP A 7 -1.69 4.20 -2.73
N PRO A 8 -2.05 5.20 -1.88
CA PRO A 8 -3.22 6.03 -2.12
C PRO A 8 -2.94 7.18 -3.09
N ALA A 9 -3.73 7.26 -4.15
CA ALA A 9 -3.78 8.40 -5.06
C ALA A 9 -5.20 8.63 -5.57
N ILE A 10 -5.59 9.89 -5.83
CA ILE A 10 -6.98 10.25 -6.22
C ILE A 10 -7.45 9.51 -7.48
N ARG A 11 -6.56 9.30 -8.45
CA ARG A 11 -6.91 8.77 -9.77
C ARG A 11 -6.47 7.33 -10.00
N SER A 12 -5.53 6.85 -9.20
CA SER A 12 -4.88 5.55 -9.41
C SER A 12 -4.37 4.99 -8.08
N THR A 13 -5.28 4.50 -7.23
CA THR A 13 -4.91 3.90 -5.95
C THR A 13 -4.49 2.44 -6.16
N GLY A 14 -3.25 2.12 -5.84
CA GLY A 14 -2.78 0.74 -5.79
C GLY A 14 -3.30 0.00 -4.56
N TYR A 15 -3.62 -1.29 -4.70
CA TYR A 15 -3.94 -2.16 -3.57
C TYR A 15 -3.33 -3.54 -3.73
N ALA A 16 -3.07 -4.20 -2.61
CA ALA A 16 -2.63 -5.60 -2.60
C ALA A 16 -3.07 -6.31 -1.31
N ILE A 17 -3.51 -7.55 -1.46
CA ILE A 17 -3.75 -8.47 -0.33
C ILE A 17 -2.63 -9.51 -0.35
N LEU A 18 -1.76 -9.46 0.64
CA LEU A 18 -0.72 -10.46 0.85
C LEU A 18 -1.04 -11.30 2.08
N GLU A 19 -0.69 -12.58 2.01
CA GLU A 19 -0.80 -13.50 3.15
C GLU A 19 0.55 -14.17 3.38
N GLY A 20 0.99 -14.20 4.63
CA GLY A 20 2.27 -14.80 5.01
C GLY A 20 2.84 -14.24 6.29
N ASP A 21 4.16 -14.29 6.39
CA ASP A 21 4.96 -13.77 7.49
C ASP A 21 6.26 -13.10 6.98
N HIS A 22 7.21 -12.85 7.88
CA HIS A 22 8.50 -12.24 7.51
C HIS A 22 9.38 -13.11 6.60
N SER A 23 9.14 -14.41 6.53
CA SER A 23 9.97 -15.37 5.78
C SER A 23 9.38 -15.73 4.42
N SER A 24 8.05 -15.75 4.31
CA SER A 24 7.34 -16.15 3.11
C SER A 24 6.00 -15.44 3.00
N ALA A 25 5.68 -14.95 1.83
CA ALA A 25 4.40 -14.31 1.53
C ALA A 25 3.91 -14.71 0.13
N ARG A 26 2.58 -14.73 -0.03
CA ARG A 26 1.92 -14.92 -1.33
C ARG A 26 0.91 -13.80 -1.58
N ALA A 27 0.73 -13.44 -2.83
CA ALA A 27 -0.31 -12.52 -3.25
C ALA A 27 -1.64 -13.28 -3.41
N LEU A 28 -2.70 -12.78 -2.76
CA LEU A 28 -4.06 -13.30 -2.91
C LEU A 28 -4.87 -12.46 -3.91
N ASP A 29 -4.65 -11.14 -3.92
CA ASP A 29 -5.31 -10.20 -4.81
C ASP A 29 -4.45 -8.93 -4.92
N TYR A 30 -4.46 -8.28 -6.06
CA TYR A 30 -3.81 -6.98 -6.24
C TYR A 30 -4.35 -6.29 -7.49
N GLY A 31 -4.25 -4.98 -7.51
CA GLY A 31 -4.71 -4.20 -8.65
C GLY A 31 -4.64 -2.70 -8.42
N VAL A 32 -5.34 -1.99 -9.27
CA VAL A 32 -5.41 -0.53 -9.27
C VAL A 32 -6.86 -0.08 -9.32
N ILE A 33 -7.24 0.77 -8.37
CA ILE A 33 -8.54 1.46 -8.38
C ILE A 33 -8.37 2.70 -9.26
N THR A 34 -8.85 2.61 -10.49
CA THR A 34 -8.74 3.71 -11.46
C THR A 34 -10.00 4.55 -11.49
N ILE A 35 -9.86 5.85 -11.26
CA ILE A 35 -10.97 6.82 -11.23
C ILE A 35 -10.86 7.75 -12.45
N PRO A 36 -11.86 7.77 -13.34
CA PRO A 36 -11.86 8.65 -14.51
C PRO A 36 -11.74 10.13 -14.13
N PRO A 37 -11.02 10.96 -14.93
CA PRO A 37 -10.83 12.39 -14.64
C PRO A 37 -12.12 13.20 -14.51
N ARG A 38 -13.20 12.77 -15.19
CA ARG A 38 -14.54 13.42 -15.15
C ARG A 38 -15.24 13.31 -13.79
N ILE A 39 -14.84 12.33 -12.96
CA ILE A 39 -15.41 12.15 -11.64
C ILE A 39 -14.82 13.23 -10.70
N PRO A 40 -15.65 14.03 -10.00
CA PRO A 40 -15.17 15.02 -9.03
C PRO A 40 -14.40 14.35 -7.89
N GLN A 41 -13.56 15.13 -7.20
CA GLN A 41 -12.72 14.59 -6.13
C GLN A 41 -13.53 13.86 -5.04
N SER A 42 -14.68 14.40 -4.65
CA SER A 42 -15.57 13.78 -3.66
C SER A 42 -16.03 12.38 -4.08
N GLY A 43 -16.44 12.23 -5.34
CA GLY A 43 -16.82 10.93 -5.90
C GLY A 43 -15.64 9.96 -6.03
N ALA A 44 -14.43 10.49 -6.31
CA ALA A 44 -13.22 9.67 -6.31
C ALA A 44 -12.90 9.11 -4.92
N LEU A 45 -13.00 9.95 -3.88
CA LEU A 45 -12.78 9.54 -2.49
C LEU A 45 -13.81 8.53 -2.03
N GLU A 46 -15.08 8.73 -2.38
CA GLU A 46 -16.15 7.77 -2.11
C GLU A 46 -15.86 6.41 -2.77
N ALA A 47 -15.49 6.40 -4.05
CA ALA A 47 -15.18 5.18 -4.78
C ALA A 47 -13.95 4.44 -4.19
N ILE A 48 -12.89 5.16 -3.77
CA ILE A 48 -11.73 4.56 -3.10
C ILE A 48 -12.15 3.95 -1.76
N CYS A 49 -12.95 4.67 -0.97
CA CYS A 49 -13.44 4.18 0.32
C CYS A 49 -14.28 2.91 0.15
N THR A 50 -15.25 2.94 -0.76
CA THR A 50 -16.13 1.79 -1.05
C THR A 50 -15.34 0.59 -1.58
N HIS A 51 -14.40 0.79 -2.49
CA HIS A 51 -13.54 -0.30 -2.99
C HIS A 51 -12.70 -0.93 -1.87
N THR A 52 -12.11 -0.08 -1.02
CA THR A 52 -11.33 -0.55 0.15
C THR A 52 -12.20 -1.36 1.10
N ARG A 53 -13.44 -0.93 1.39
CA ARG A 53 -14.41 -1.70 2.20
C ARG A 53 -14.69 -3.08 1.59
N ASN A 54 -14.97 -3.14 0.28
CA ASN A 54 -15.22 -4.40 -0.43
C ASN A 54 -14.03 -5.36 -0.34
N LEU A 55 -12.79 -4.84 -0.45
CA LEU A 55 -11.57 -5.63 -0.27
C LEU A 55 -11.47 -6.18 1.16
N ILE A 56 -11.76 -5.35 2.17
CA ILE A 56 -11.74 -5.75 3.59
C ILE A 56 -12.80 -6.82 3.85
N GLU A 57 -14.02 -6.63 3.38
CA GLU A 57 -15.12 -7.60 3.54
C GLU A 57 -14.81 -8.95 2.88
N LYS A 58 -14.26 -8.91 1.65
CA LYS A 58 -13.92 -10.11 0.88
C LYS A 58 -12.75 -10.87 1.48
N TRP A 59 -11.68 -10.17 1.82
CA TRP A 59 -10.40 -10.81 2.16
C TRP A 59 -10.12 -10.88 3.66
N LYS A 60 -10.84 -10.10 4.48
CA LYS A 60 -10.71 -10.05 5.95
C LYS A 60 -9.25 -9.95 6.40
N PRO A 61 -8.53 -8.88 6.00
CA PRO A 61 -7.16 -8.68 6.44
C PRO A 61 -7.09 -8.46 7.95
N ASP A 62 -5.98 -8.85 8.55
CA ASP A 62 -5.71 -8.64 9.98
C ASP A 62 -5.29 -7.19 10.26
N GLU A 63 -4.52 -6.61 9.34
CA GLU A 63 -3.95 -5.27 9.45
C GLU A 63 -3.89 -4.58 8.08
N VAL A 64 -3.83 -3.25 8.09
CA VAL A 64 -3.64 -2.43 6.89
C VAL A 64 -2.28 -1.74 6.93
N ALA A 65 -1.60 -1.71 5.81
CA ALA A 65 -0.36 -0.98 5.60
C ALA A 65 -0.54 0.07 4.51
N ILE A 66 -0.15 1.32 4.77
CA ILE A 66 -0.36 2.44 3.85
C ILE A 66 0.93 3.23 3.65
N GLU A 67 1.10 3.84 2.47
CA GLU A 67 2.20 4.76 2.25
C GLU A 67 2.04 6.05 3.05
N GLY A 68 3.14 6.48 3.68
CA GLY A 68 3.23 7.74 4.43
C GLY A 68 3.62 8.90 3.53
N ILE A 69 3.03 10.08 3.80
CA ILE A 69 3.39 11.34 3.14
C ILE A 69 4.58 11.94 3.89
N ILE A 70 5.78 12.01 3.26
CA ILE A 70 6.98 12.54 3.90
C ILE A 70 7.35 13.92 3.36
N TYR A 71 7.28 14.09 2.04
CA TYR A 71 7.65 15.31 1.37
C TYR A 71 6.73 15.58 0.18
N VAL A 72 6.25 16.80 0.06
CA VAL A 72 5.42 17.26 -1.04
C VAL A 72 5.97 18.56 -1.61
N GLN A 73 5.98 18.66 -2.93
CA GLN A 73 6.52 19.81 -3.64
C GLN A 73 5.65 21.06 -3.55
N SER A 74 4.36 20.90 -3.21
CA SER A 74 3.40 22.00 -3.08
C SER A 74 2.29 21.69 -2.08
N HIS A 75 1.71 22.75 -1.50
CA HIS A 75 0.54 22.64 -0.63
C HIS A 75 -0.65 21.95 -1.32
N ARG A 76 -0.88 22.23 -2.59
CA ARG A 76 -1.96 21.62 -3.38
C ARG A 76 -1.78 20.11 -3.48
N THR A 77 -0.55 19.65 -3.74
CA THR A 77 -0.22 18.23 -3.77
C THR A 77 -0.39 17.58 -2.40
N ALA A 78 0.03 18.26 -1.32
CA ALA A 78 -0.15 17.76 0.05
C ALA A 78 -1.63 17.55 0.39
N ILE A 79 -2.49 18.52 0.06
CA ILE A 79 -3.94 18.46 0.30
C ILE A 79 -4.55 17.27 -0.49
N SER A 80 -4.19 17.14 -1.77
CA SER A 80 -4.71 16.07 -2.63
C SER A 80 -4.27 14.68 -2.14
N MET A 81 -3.01 14.51 -1.77
CA MET A 81 -2.48 13.25 -1.23
C MET A 81 -3.11 12.92 0.14
N GLY A 82 -3.25 13.91 1.02
CA GLY A 82 -3.92 13.74 2.30
C GLY A 82 -5.37 13.30 2.15
N ALA A 83 -6.11 13.91 1.20
CA ALA A 83 -7.48 13.52 0.90
C ALA A 83 -7.56 12.08 0.36
N ALA A 84 -6.72 11.71 -0.62
CA ALA A 84 -6.69 10.35 -1.16
C ALA A 84 -6.43 9.30 -0.07
N ARG A 85 -5.51 9.62 0.84
CA ARG A 85 -5.15 8.75 1.97
C ARG A 85 -6.28 8.60 2.99
N ALA A 86 -7.10 9.63 3.20
CA ALA A 86 -8.20 9.61 4.16
C ALA A 86 -9.27 8.55 3.81
N ALA A 87 -9.54 8.31 2.53
CA ALA A 87 -10.55 7.37 2.08
C ALA A 87 -10.31 5.92 2.58
N PRO A 88 -9.15 5.30 2.34
CA PRO A 88 -8.86 3.97 2.87
C PRO A 88 -8.71 3.94 4.40
N LEU A 89 -8.26 5.02 5.05
CA LEU A 89 -8.19 5.11 6.51
C LEU A 89 -9.59 5.03 7.13
N ILE A 90 -10.56 5.77 6.56
CA ILE A 90 -11.96 5.71 7.00
C ILE A 90 -12.51 4.30 6.84
N ALA A 91 -12.29 3.67 5.69
CA ALA A 91 -12.72 2.29 5.45
C ALA A 91 -12.12 1.32 6.49
N ALA A 92 -10.81 1.39 6.75
CA ALA A 92 -10.17 0.54 7.74
C ALA A 92 -10.73 0.76 9.16
N ALA A 93 -10.95 2.02 9.56
CA ALA A 93 -11.51 2.38 10.86
C ALA A 93 -12.94 1.83 11.05
N GLN A 94 -13.77 1.82 10.00
CA GLN A 94 -15.14 1.25 10.05
C GLN A 94 -15.15 -0.25 10.37
N PHE A 95 -14.06 -0.97 10.06
CA PHE A 95 -13.89 -2.39 10.39
C PHE A 95 -13.01 -2.63 11.63
N GLY A 96 -12.60 -1.57 12.33
CA GLY A 96 -11.77 -1.67 13.53
C GLY A 96 -10.35 -2.16 13.24
N LEU A 97 -9.86 -2.04 11.99
CA LEU A 97 -8.54 -2.50 11.61
C LEU A 97 -7.46 -1.49 12.01
N THR A 98 -6.34 -2.01 12.53
CA THR A 98 -5.16 -1.18 12.77
C THR A 98 -4.47 -0.85 11.45
N VAL A 99 -4.13 0.43 11.26
CA VAL A 99 -3.38 0.89 10.09
C VAL A 99 -1.96 1.26 10.49
N TYR A 100 -0.99 0.81 9.70
CA TYR A 100 0.43 1.12 9.85
C TYR A 100 0.95 1.89 8.65
N GLU A 101 1.75 2.91 8.93
CA GLU A 101 2.33 3.80 7.94
C GLU A 101 3.80 3.50 7.68
N TYR A 102 4.19 3.48 6.40
CA TYR A 102 5.57 3.27 5.98
C TYR A 102 6.04 4.34 5.01
N SER A 103 7.26 4.84 5.22
CA SER A 103 7.84 5.80 4.29
C SER A 103 8.26 5.12 2.98
N PRO A 104 8.07 5.76 1.81
CA PRO A 104 8.48 5.21 0.51
C PRO A 104 9.95 4.78 0.48
N LYS A 105 10.84 5.59 1.06
CA LYS A 105 12.27 5.30 1.12
C LYS A 105 12.60 4.05 1.94
N LYS A 106 11.90 3.85 3.08
CA LYS A 106 12.07 2.66 3.92
C LYS A 106 11.56 1.41 3.23
N VAL A 107 10.39 1.49 2.56
CA VAL A 107 9.83 0.39 1.77
C VAL A 107 10.79 -0.02 0.66
N LYS A 108 11.27 0.92 -0.16
CA LYS A 108 12.25 0.64 -1.23
C LYS A 108 13.52 0.01 -0.70
N LYS A 109 14.05 0.52 0.43
CA LYS A 109 15.24 -0.06 1.08
C LYS A 109 14.99 -1.50 1.54
N ALA A 110 13.82 -1.80 2.08
CA ALA A 110 13.49 -3.15 2.53
C ALA A 110 13.33 -4.14 1.38
N ILE A 111 12.70 -3.72 0.27
CA ILE A 111 12.38 -4.60 -0.87
C ILE A 111 13.56 -4.75 -1.84
N VAL A 112 14.25 -3.65 -2.17
CA VAL A 112 15.29 -3.61 -3.21
C VAL A 112 16.69 -3.48 -2.63
N GLY A 113 16.80 -3.14 -1.34
CA GLY A 113 18.09 -2.84 -0.68
C GLY A 113 18.55 -1.40 -0.85
N LYS A 114 17.89 -0.60 -1.72
CA LYS A 114 18.24 0.81 -2.02
C LYS A 114 17.01 1.70 -1.91
N GLY A 115 17.06 2.73 -1.07
CA GLY A 115 15.95 3.70 -0.92
C GLY A 115 15.74 4.61 -2.14
N THR A 116 16.68 4.61 -3.08
CA THR A 116 16.65 5.37 -4.35
C THR A 116 16.20 4.51 -5.55
N ALA A 117 15.71 3.27 -5.29
CA ALA A 117 15.24 2.40 -6.35
C ALA A 117 14.11 3.06 -7.17
N ASP A 118 14.15 2.86 -8.49
CA ASP A 118 13.08 3.31 -9.37
C ASP A 118 11.88 2.33 -9.36
N LYS A 119 10.77 2.74 -9.96
CA LYS A 119 9.53 1.95 -9.98
C LYS A 119 9.69 0.60 -10.69
N ASN A 120 10.49 0.52 -11.74
CA ASN A 120 10.72 -0.73 -12.47
C ASN A 120 11.51 -1.73 -11.63
N GLN A 121 12.49 -1.24 -10.86
CA GLN A 121 13.26 -2.07 -9.93
C GLN A 121 12.36 -2.62 -8.80
N VAL A 122 11.46 -1.80 -8.27
CA VAL A 122 10.47 -2.26 -7.26
C VAL A 122 9.56 -3.33 -7.85
N ALA A 123 8.95 -3.08 -9.02
CA ALA A 123 8.04 -4.03 -9.66
C ALA A 123 8.72 -5.36 -10.01
N PHE A 124 9.97 -5.31 -10.50
CA PHE A 124 10.78 -6.49 -10.76
C PHE A 124 11.05 -7.32 -9.49
N MET A 125 11.45 -6.65 -8.42
CA MET A 125 11.71 -7.32 -7.14
C MET A 125 10.45 -7.92 -6.54
N ILE A 126 9.33 -7.22 -6.59
CA ILE A 126 8.02 -7.73 -6.14
C ILE A 126 7.62 -8.97 -6.92
N ARG A 127 7.75 -8.95 -8.25
CA ARG A 127 7.53 -10.13 -9.08
C ARG A 127 8.37 -11.33 -8.62
N ALA A 128 9.67 -11.12 -8.41
CA ALA A 128 10.59 -12.18 -7.98
C ALA A 128 10.28 -12.70 -6.56
N LEU A 129 10.06 -11.79 -5.60
CA LEU A 129 9.83 -12.15 -4.19
C LEU A 129 8.50 -12.88 -3.97
N LEU A 130 7.47 -12.57 -4.76
CA LEU A 130 6.14 -13.17 -4.65
C LEU A 130 5.90 -14.27 -5.69
N GLY A 131 6.88 -14.60 -6.53
CA GLY A 131 6.78 -15.66 -7.53
C GLY A 131 5.70 -15.42 -8.59
N LEU A 132 5.48 -14.16 -8.98
CA LEU A 132 4.44 -13.81 -9.95
C LEU A 132 4.88 -14.17 -11.37
N SER A 133 3.94 -14.66 -12.19
CA SER A 133 4.17 -14.97 -13.61
C SER A 133 4.47 -13.74 -14.44
N GLU A 134 3.83 -12.61 -14.11
CA GLU A 134 3.95 -11.34 -14.82
C GLU A 134 4.30 -10.19 -13.86
N THR A 135 4.89 -9.13 -14.42
CA THR A 135 5.18 -7.92 -13.67
C THR A 135 3.87 -7.16 -13.40
N PRO A 136 3.51 -6.88 -12.14
CA PRO A 136 2.28 -6.17 -11.83
C PRO A 136 2.33 -4.71 -12.30
N PRO A 137 1.16 -4.06 -12.50
CA PRO A 137 1.09 -2.61 -12.71
C PRO A 137 1.84 -1.84 -11.62
N SER A 138 2.47 -0.72 -11.98
CA SER A 138 3.34 0.06 -11.07
C SER A 138 2.69 0.37 -9.72
N ASP A 139 1.45 0.91 -9.73
CA ASP A 139 0.78 1.32 -8.49
C ASP A 139 0.39 0.08 -7.63
N ALA A 140 0.04 -1.03 -8.28
CA ALA A 140 -0.17 -2.31 -7.59
C ALA A 140 1.14 -2.85 -7.00
N ALA A 141 2.26 -2.74 -7.73
CA ALA A 141 3.58 -3.14 -7.23
C ALA A 141 4.01 -2.33 -6.01
N ASP A 142 3.74 -1.01 -5.99
CA ASP A 142 4.01 -0.15 -4.85
C ASP A 142 3.16 -0.57 -3.63
N ALA A 143 1.87 -0.86 -3.81
CA ALA A 143 1.01 -1.40 -2.75
C ALA A 143 1.46 -2.79 -2.25
N MET A 144 1.91 -3.68 -3.15
CA MET A 144 2.49 -4.98 -2.79
C MET A 144 3.78 -4.81 -1.99
N ALA A 145 4.63 -3.84 -2.37
CA ALA A 145 5.87 -3.53 -1.66
C ALA A 145 5.59 -3.05 -0.22
N ILE A 146 4.55 -2.22 -0.04
CA ILE A 146 4.12 -1.75 1.28
C ILE A 146 3.62 -2.92 2.14
N ALA A 147 2.75 -3.78 1.60
CA ALA A 147 2.24 -4.96 2.30
C ALA A 147 3.36 -5.94 2.68
N LEU A 148 4.29 -6.21 1.75
CA LEU A 148 5.42 -7.09 2.00
C LEU A 148 6.39 -6.51 3.04
N ALA A 149 6.67 -5.20 2.98
CA ALA A 149 7.46 -4.51 4.00
C ALA A 149 6.81 -4.62 5.39
N HIS A 150 5.48 -4.52 5.45
CA HIS A 150 4.73 -4.69 6.70
C HIS A 150 4.87 -6.11 7.27
N LEU A 151 4.73 -7.16 6.47
CA LEU A 151 4.96 -8.54 6.88
C LEU A 151 6.40 -8.73 7.38
N GLN A 152 7.39 -8.15 6.69
CA GLN A 152 8.80 -8.23 7.07
C GLN A 152 9.15 -7.42 8.33
N ALA A 153 8.38 -6.39 8.67
CA ALA A 153 8.60 -5.58 9.87
C ALA A 153 8.38 -6.36 11.19
N SER A 154 7.78 -7.54 11.13
CA SER A 154 7.66 -8.46 12.27
C SER A 154 8.97 -9.20 12.60
N ASP A 155 9.96 -9.20 11.69
CA ASP A 155 11.30 -9.73 11.95
C ASP A 155 12.11 -8.75 12.82
N PRO A 156 12.57 -9.13 14.01
CA PRO A 156 13.37 -8.26 14.89
C PRO A 156 14.62 -7.68 14.21
N ARG A 157 15.21 -8.40 13.24
CA ARG A 157 16.40 -7.94 12.48
C ARG A 157 16.08 -6.80 11.51
N ARG A 158 14.82 -6.64 11.13
CA ARG A 158 14.33 -5.59 10.21
C ARG A 158 13.57 -4.46 10.92
N ALA A 159 13.22 -4.63 12.18
CA ALA A 159 12.47 -3.65 12.97
C ALA A 159 13.15 -2.26 13.02
N THR A 160 14.48 -2.20 12.97
CA THR A 160 15.24 -0.94 12.91
C THR A 160 15.14 -0.21 11.58
N ILE A 161 14.84 -0.92 10.49
CA ILE A 161 14.68 -0.36 9.14
C ILE A 161 13.21 0.01 8.89
N LEU A 162 12.31 -0.86 9.34
CA LEU A 162 10.87 -0.77 9.15
C LEU A 162 10.20 -0.44 10.49
N ASP A 163 10.29 0.81 10.89
CA ASP A 163 9.58 1.32 12.07
C ASP A 163 8.07 1.26 11.83
N ARG A 164 7.35 0.47 12.66
CA ARG A 164 5.89 0.28 12.58
C ARG A 164 5.18 1.44 13.27
N ARG A 165 4.81 2.45 12.49
CA ARG A 165 4.05 3.58 13.01
C ARG A 165 2.55 3.36 12.79
N LYS A 166 1.79 3.29 13.90
CA LYS A 166 0.32 3.29 13.86
C LYS A 166 -0.22 4.67 13.49
N VAL A 167 -1.30 4.72 12.75
CA VAL A 167 -2.00 5.93 12.33
C VAL A 167 -3.38 5.97 12.95
#